data_3a14515026f48df5fe6e12aca286d1ee
#
_entry.id   3a14515026f48df5fe6e12aca286d1ee
#
_cell.length_a   1.000
_cell.length_b   1.000
_cell.length_c   1.000
_cell.angle_alpha   90.00
_cell.angle_beta   90.00
_cell.angle_gamma   90.00
#
_symmetry.space_group_name_H-M   'P 1'
#
loop_
_entity.id
_entity.type
_entity.pdbx_description
1 polymer ?
#
loop_
_entity_poly.entity_id
_entity_poly.type
_entity_poly.pdbx_seq_one_letter_code
_entity_poly.pdbx_strand_id
1 'polypeptide(L)'
;MSTATQTPAAAAEGHTDPAALVASVVPVQTRSERPTSFDPADFGTPTGREVNWKLSPISRLAPLFVDQAGPEGIMRVDVSAPAEVEQLRLAAGQAPRGEHFRPEDLPAALAWTHEPEAPLLRIPANVELDEPIVVRLTGTGGLAHAHVVIEAQPNSRGTVVLRHEGSVQHAQNVEILVRDGADLTVVSVQRWDDDAVHASSHQARVDR
;
A
#
# COMPACT_ATOMS: atom_id res chain seq x y z
N MET A 1 -34.66 50.35 56.51
CA MET A 1 -35.24 49.16 55.86
C MET A 1 -35.41 49.50 54.40
N SER A 2 -34.48 49.04 53.56
CA SER A 2 -34.42 49.34 52.14
C SER A 2 -34.49 47.99 51.42
N THR A 3 -35.58 47.73 50.72
CA THR A 3 -35.80 46.53 49.92
C THR A 3 -35.25 46.73 48.53
N ALA A 4 -34.21 46.01 48.18
CA ALA A 4 -33.66 45.99 46.84
C ALA A 4 -34.49 45.02 45.99
N THR A 5 -35.03 45.52 44.91
CA THR A 5 -35.75 44.77 43.87
C THR A 5 -34.76 44.18 42.92
N GLN A 6 -34.68 42.84 42.81
CA GLN A 6 -33.93 42.14 41.80
C GLN A 6 -34.72 42.06 40.51
N THR A 7 -34.08 42.54 39.43
CA THR A 7 -34.57 42.36 38.06
C THR A 7 -34.15 40.97 37.55
N PRO A 8 -34.98 40.14 36.93
CA PRO A 8 -34.57 38.87 36.34
C PRO A 8 -33.79 39.09 35.05
N ALA A 9 -32.67 38.41 34.93
CA ALA A 9 -31.87 38.37 33.75
C ALA A 9 -32.63 37.67 32.63
N ALA A 10 -32.66 38.28 31.42
CA ALA A 10 -33.19 37.70 30.21
C ALA A 10 -32.37 36.49 29.79
N ALA A 11 -33.05 35.37 29.56
CA ALA A 11 -32.45 34.17 28.95
C ALA A 11 -32.01 34.48 27.52
N ALA A 12 -30.74 34.29 27.23
CA ALA A 12 -30.20 34.36 25.88
C ALA A 12 -30.70 33.14 25.11
N GLU A 13 -31.63 33.36 24.16
CA GLU A 13 -32.03 32.36 23.18
C GLU A 13 -30.78 32.02 22.31
N GLY A 14 -30.20 30.86 22.56
CA GLY A 14 -29.12 30.31 21.73
C GLY A 14 -29.66 30.00 20.34
N HIS A 15 -29.37 30.88 19.39
CA HIS A 15 -29.56 30.58 17.98
C HIS A 15 -28.56 29.50 17.58
N THR A 16 -29.03 28.25 17.56
CA THR A 16 -28.25 27.13 17.01
C THR A 16 -28.30 27.24 15.49
N ASP A 17 -27.19 27.58 14.88
CA ASP A 17 -27.05 27.64 13.41
C ASP A 17 -27.45 26.28 12.81
N PRO A 18 -28.50 26.20 11.97
CA PRO A 18 -28.93 24.95 11.36
C PRO A 18 -27.82 24.33 10.47
N ALA A 19 -26.89 25.12 9.94
CA ALA A 19 -25.76 24.61 9.19
C ALA A 19 -24.75 23.84 10.06
N ALA A 20 -24.57 24.24 11.34
CA ALA A 20 -23.73 23.53 12.30
C ALA A 20 -24.35 22.18 12.73
N LEU A 21 -25.67 22.10 12.79
CA LEU A 21 -26.40 20.86 13.09
C LEU A 21 -26.29 19.85 11.91
N VAL A 22 -26.35 20.34 10.66
CA VAL A 22 -26.22 19.47 9.48
C VAL A 22 -24.78 18.97 9.35
N ALA A 23 -23.78 19.79 9.65
CA ALA A 23 -22.36 19.38 9.65
C ALA A 23 -22.06 18.30 10.71
N SER A 24 -22.83 18.24 11.81
CA SER A 24 -22.66 17.22 12.86
C SER A 24 -23.40 15.90 12.58
N VAL A 25 -24.31 15.88 11.59
CA VAL A 25 -25.16 14.72 11.25
C VAL A 25 -24.70 13.99 10.00
N VAL A 26 -23.89 14.61 9.15
CA VAL A 26 -23.24 13.90 8.05
C VAL A 26 -22.07 13.10 8.66
N PRO A 27 -22.14 11.76 8.71
CA PRO A 27 -20.96 10.98 9.08
C PRO A 27 -19.90 11.31 8.03
N VAL A 28 -18.90 12.10 8.41
CA VAL A 28 -17.67 12.10 7.65
C VAL A 28 -17.26 10.64 7.65
N GLN A 29 -17.35 9.98 6.50
CA GLN A 29 -16.73 8.67 6.33
C GLN A 29 -15.23 8.92 6.41
N THR A 30 -14.73 9.08 7.62
CA THR A 30 -13.32 8.90 7.88
C THR A 30 -13.06 7.47 7.48
N ARG A 31 -12.28 7.29 6.43
CA ARG A 31 -11.64 6.02 6.12
C ARG A 31 -11.13 5.52 7.46
N SER A 32 -11.65 4.40 7.93
CA SER A 32 -11.22 3.79 9.18
C SER A 32 -9.70 3.80 9.20
N GLU A 33 -9.09 4.59 10.07
CA GLU A 33 -7.63 4.68 10.18
C GLU A 33 -7.15 3.30 10.57
N ARG A 34 -6.53 2.62 9.63
CA ARG A 34 -5.91 1.34 9.90
C ARG A 34 -4.61 1.61 10.64
N PRO A 35 -4.27 0.80 11.65
CA PRO A 35 -2.94 0.88 12.24
C PRO A 35 -1.89 0.64 11.15
N THR A 36 -0.85 1.45 11.13
CA THR A 36 0.28 1.30 10.21
C THR A 36 1.56 1.18 11.00
N SER A 37 2.42 0.23 10.64
CA SER A 37 3.75 0.09 11.23
C SER A 37 4.69 -0.62 10.27
N PHE A 38 5.98 -0.29 10.35
CA PHE A 38 7.02 -1.06 9.67
C PHE A 38 7.53 -2.25 10.51
N ASP A 39 7.18 -2.28 11.80
CA ASP A 39 7.53 -3.38 12.71
C ASP A 39 6.44 -4.47 12.66
N PRO A 40 6.75 -5.70 12.22
CA PRO A 40 5.80 -6.80 12.24
C PRO A 40 5.22 -7.10 13.64
N ALA A 41 5.97 -6.81 14.71
CA ALA A 41 5.54 -7.05 16.09
C ALA A 41 4.33 -6.20 16.51
N ASP A 42 4.08 -5.08 15.81
CA ASP A 42 2.92 -4.22 16.08
C ASP A 42 1.60 -4.81 15.53
N PHE A 43 1.69 -5.89 14.74
CA PHE A 43 0.53 -6.57 14.17
C PHE A 43 0.29 -7.93 14.84
N GLY A 44 -0.94 -8.17 15.27
CA GLY A 44 -1.35 -9.51 15.69
C GLY A 44 -1.51 -10.45 14.50
N THR A 45 -1.34 -11.77 14.76
CA THR A 45 -1.66 -12.78 13.74
C THR A 45 -3.15 -12.76 13.43
N PRO A 46 -3.56 -12.63 12.15
CA PRO A 46 -4.97 -12.60 11.77
C PRO A 46 -5.73 -13.85 12.18
N THR A 47 -6.93 -13.64 12.71
CA THR A 47 -7.83 -14.73 13.17
C THR A 47 -9.06 -14.91 12.25
N GLY A 48 -9.28 -13.97 11.33
CA GLY A 48 -10.47 -13.91 10.47
C GLY A 48 -11.67 -13.21 11.10
N ARG A 49 -11.53 -12.70 12.34
CA ARG A 49 -12.57 -11.91 13.03
C ARG A 49 -12.42 -10.42 12.81
N GLU A 50 -11.24 -9.98 12.44
CA GLU A 50 -10.90 -8.60 12.13
C GLU A 50 -11.61 -8.16 10.84
N VAL A 51 -12.04 -6.91 10.77
CA VAL A 51 -12.77 -6.35 9.62
C VAL A 51 -12.02 -6.58 8.30
N ASN A 52 -10.69 -6.42 8.32
CA ASN A 52 -9.83 -6.55 7.14
C ASN A 52 -9.66 -8.01 6.68
N TRP A 53 -9.88 -8.98 7.57
CA TRP A 53 -9.63 -10.41 7.32
C TRP A 53 -10.90 -11.26 7.32
N LYS A 54 -12.07 -10.66 7.56
CA LYS A 54 -13.35 -11.35 7.82
C LYS A 54 -13.74 -12.38 6.76
N LEU A 55 -13.37 -12.17 5.51
CA LEU A 55 -13.72 -13.06 4.40
C LEU A 55 -12.49 -13.75 3.80
N SER A 56 -11.33 -13.61 4.44
CA SER A 56 -10.08 -14.20 3.95
C SER A 56 -9.92 -15.65 4.42
N PRO A 57 -9.37 -16.53 3.60
CA PRO A 57 -9.10 -17.91 3.97
C PRO A 57 -7.85 -18.01 4.87
N ILE A 58 -7.97 -17.61 6.13
CA ILE A 58 -6.86 -17.44 7.09
C ILE A 58 -5.96 -18.70 7.17
N SER A 59 -6.55 -19.89 7.20
CA SER A 59 -5.77 -21.14 7.26
C SER A 59 -4.88 -21.33 6.03
N ARG A 60 -5.32 -20.89 4.87
CA ARG A 60 -4.54 -20.95 3.61
C ARG A 60 -3.44 -19.88 3.60
N LEU A 61 -3.71 -18.71 4.20
CA LEU A 61 -2.77 -17.59 4.29
C LEU A 61 -1.76 -17.73 5.45
N ALA A 62 -1.94 -18.72 6.34
CA ALA A 62 -1.11 -18.89 7.53
C ALA A 62 0.41 -18.87 7.30
N PRO A 63 0.95 -19.42 6.17
CA PRO A 63 2.38 -19.31 5.89
C PRO A 63 2.91 -17.88 5.75
N LEU A 64 2.04 -16.94 5.36
CA LEU A 64 2.40 -15.53 5.18
C LEU A 64 2.37 -14.72 6.50
N PHE A 65 2.01 -15.34 7.62
CA PHE A 65 1.97 -14.71 8.95
C PHE A 65 3.16 -15.09 9.82
N VAL A 66 4.10 -15.87 9.28
CA VAL A 66 5.29 -16.31 10.00
C VAL A 66 6.43 -15.32 9.75
N ASP A 67 7.00 -14.78 10.83
CA ASP A 67 8.18 -13.91 10.77
C ASP A 67 9.43 -14.73 10.45
N GLN A 68 9.62 -15.01 9.18
CA GLN A 68 10.74 -15.78 8.66
C GLN A 68 11.11 -15.31 7.27
N ALA A 69 12.39 -15.09 7.01
CA ALA A 69 12.89 -14.87 5.66
C ALA A 69 12.72 -16.15 4.82
N GLY A 70 12.26 -15.97 3.60
CA GLY A 70 12.22 -17.08 2.63
C GLY A 70 13.63 -17.51 2.21
N PRO A 71 13.81 -18.76 1.74
CA PRO A 71 15.06 -19.18 1.14
C PRO A 71 15.40 -18.36 -0.12
N GLU A 72 16.67 -18.18 -0.39
CA GLU A 72 17.10 -17.52 -1.62
C GLU A 72 16.71 -18.33 -2.87
N GLY A 73 16.40 -17.61 -3.97
CA GLY A 73 16.10 -18.21 -5.26
C GLY A 73 14.69 -18.77 -5.42
N ILE A 74 13.84 -18.68 -4.40
CA ILE A 74 12.43 -19.11 -4.48
C ILE A 74 11.61 -18.25 -5.44
N MET A 75 11.93 -16.96 -5.51
CA MET A 75 11.31 -16.01 -6.45
C MET A 75 12.36 -15.52 -7.44
N ARG A 76 12.15 -15.83 -8.71
CA ARG A 76 12.92 -15.24 -9.79
C ARG A 76 12.20 -14.00 -10.30
N VAL A 77 12.93 -12.89 -10.43
CA VAL A 77 12.42 -11.63 -10.95
C VAL A 77 13.19 -11.26 -12.21
N ASP A 78 12.49 -11.27 -13.35
CA ASP A 78 13.01 -10.84 -14.65
C ASP A 78 12.35 -9.51 -15.03
N VAL A 79 13.15 -8.50 -15.35
CA VAL A 79 12.67 -7.19 -15.79
C VAL A 79 13.04 -6.97 -17.25
N SER A 80 12.03 -6.77 -18.10
CA SER A 80 12.18 -6.27 -19.46
C SER A 80 11.66 -4.85 -19.52
N ALA A 81 12.53 -3.92 -19.85
CA ALA A 81 12.19 -2.49 -19.87
C ALA A 81 12.92 -1.77 -21.02
N PRO A 82 12.33 -0.71 -21.58
CA PRO A 82 13.03 0.24 -22.46
C PRO A 82 14.30 0.80 -21.83
N ALA A 83 15.26 1.21 -22.65
CA ALA A 83 16.57 1.64 -22.19
C ALA A 83 16.54 2.93 -21.35
N GLU A 84 15.49 3.73 -21.51
CA GLU A 84 15.24 4.96 -20.76
C GLU A 84 14.90 4.72 -19.29
N VAL A 85 14.41 3.53 -18.97
CA VAL A 85 13.95 3.19 -17.61
C VAL A 85 15.13 2.98 -16.67
N GLU A 86 15.15 3.77 -15.61
CA GLU A 86 16.14 3.59 -14.54
C GLU A 86 15.75 2.41 -13.64
N GLN A 87 16.67 1.48 -13.47
CA GLN A 87 16.53 0.32 -12.58
C GLN A 87 17.55 0.41 -11.46
N LEU A 88 17.08 0.57 -10.24
CA LEU A 88 17.91 0.70 -9.04
C LEU A 88 17.48 -0.30 -7.96
N ARG A 89 18.28 -0.45 -6.91
CA ARG A 89 17.94 -1.16 -5.68
C ARG A 89 17.97 -0.18 -4.52
N LEU A 90 16.92 -0.21 -3.70
CA LEU A 90 16.72 0.73 -2.58
C LEU A 90 16.69 -0.03 -1.26
N ALA A 91 17.63 0.28 -0.38
CA ALA A 91 17.57 -0.17 1.01
C ALA A 91 16.36 0.44 1.75
N ALA A 92 15.96 -0.16 2.86
CA ALA A 92 14.95 0.42 3.73
C ALA A 92 15.36 1.82 4.20
N GLY A 93 14.45 2.79 4.09
CA GLY A 93 14.72 4.21 4.41
C GLY A 93 15.44 5.00 3.32
N GLN A 94 15.85 4.38 2.21
CA GLN A 94 16.38 5.07 1.05
C GLN A 94 15.25 5.53 0.13
N ALA A 95 15.08 6.83 -0.02
CA ALA A 95 14.04 7.40 -0.87
C ALA A 95 14.18 6.98 -2.35
N PRO A 96 13.05 6.77 -3.06
CA PRO A 96 11.67 7.01 -2.63
C PRO A 96 11.00 5.83 -1.91
N ARG A 97 11.70 4.72 -1.61
CA ARG A 97 11.13 3.58 -0.86
C ARG A 97 10.58 4.04 0.48
N GLY A 98 9.29 3.78 0.73
CA GLY A 98 8.59 4.20 1.95
C GLY A 98 8.23 5.69 1.98
N GLU A 99 8.28 6.40 0.84
CA GLU A 99 7.81 7.78 0.78
C GLU A 99 6.30 7.84 1.01
N HIS A 100 5.55 6.92 0.43
CA HIS A 100 4.11 6.80 0.59
C HIS A 100 3.68 5.51 1.27
N PHE A 101 4.36 4.41 0.98
CA PHE A 101 3.99 3.10 1.49
C PHE A 101 4.08 3.02 3.01
N ARG A 102 3.00 2.49 3.62
CA ARG A 102 2.93 2.16 5.05
C ARG A 102 2.26 0.80 5.19
N PRO A 103 2.93 -0.21 5.76
CA PRO A 103 2.29 -1.50 6.01
C PRO A 103 1.05 -1.32 6.90
N GLU A 104 -0.07 -1.92 6.49
CA GLU A 104 -1.37 -1.87 7.19
C GLU A 104 -1.75 -3.23 7.80
N ASP A 105 -0.90 -4.24 7.58
CA ASP A 105 -1.11 -5.61 8.09
C ASP A 105 0.22 -6.37 8.21
N LEU A 106 0.14 -7.53 8.85
CA LEU A 106 1.31 -8.37 9.13
C LEU A 106 2.05 -8.83 7.85
N PRO A 107 1.41 -9.38 6.80
CA PRO A 107 2.11 -9.75 5.57
C PRO A 107 2.84 -8.58 4.91
N ALA A 108 2.26 -7.40 4.90
CA ALA A 108 2.90 -6.21 4.33
C ALA A 108 4.12 -5.76 5.15
N ALA A 109 4.05 -5.83 6.49
CA ALA A 109 5.18 -5.53 7.37
C ALA A 109 6.31 -6.57 7.21
N LEU A 110 5.96 -7.86 7.12
CA LEU A 110 6.93 -8.92 6.86
C LEU A 110 7.60 -8.77 5.48
N ALA A 111 6.82 -8.45 4.44
CA ALA A 111 7.38 -8.18 3.11
C ALA A 111 8.32 -6.96 3.10
N TRP A 112 8.04 -5.94 3.91
CA TRP A 112 8.96 -4.81 4.08
C TRP A 112 10.27 -5.22 4.77
N THR A 113 10.16 -6.01 5.84
CA THR A 113 11.30 -6.40 6.69
C THR A 113 12.22 -7.40 5.99
N HIS A 114 11.63 -8.36 5.27
CA HIS A 114 12.39 -9.45 4.62
C HIS A 114 12.80 -9.16 3.17
N GLU A 115 12.49 -7.97 2.62
CA GLU A 115 13.04 -7.47 1.37
C GLU A 115 14.08 -6.37 1.68
N PRO A 116 15.36 -6.70 1.82
CA PRO A 116 16.37 -5.71 2.23
C PRO A 116 16.61 -4.65 1.16
N GLU A 117 16.50 -5.00 -0.12
CA GLU A 117 16.79 -4.12 -1.25
C GLU A 117 15.67 -4.16 -2.30
N ALA A 118 14.69 -3.27 -2.15
CA ALA A 118 13.56 -3.18 -3.07
C ALA A 118 14.01 -2.69 -4.46
N PRO A 119 13.59 -3.33 -5.56
CA PRO A 119 13.79 -2.79 -6.90
C PRO A 119 12.96 -1.51 -7.08
N LEU A 120 13.60 -0.50 -7.67
CA LEU A 120 12.97 0.71 -8.18
C LEU A 120 12.97 0.65 -9.71
N LEU A 121 11.79 0.85 -10.29
CA LEU A 121 11.58 1.06 -11.72
C LEU A 121 11.12 2.51 -11.90
N ARG A 122 11.96 3.35 -12.49
CA ARG A 122 11.68 4.77 -12.66
C ARG A 122 11.61 5.14 -14.13
N ILE A 123 10.50 5.73 -14.53
CA ILE A 123 10.36 6.40 -15.82
C ILE A 123 10.84 7.85 -15.64
N PRO A 124 11.90 8.27 -16.32
CA PRO A 124 12.45 9.62 -16.17
C PRO A 124 11.46 10.72 -16.58
N ALA A 125 11.69 11.93 -16.08
CA ALA A 125 10.83 13.09 -16.39
C ALA A 125 10.79 13.39 -17.90
N ASN A 126 9.60 13.73 -18.40
CA ASN A 126 9.31 14.05 -19.80
C ASN A 126 9.57 12.90 -20.79
N VAL A 127 9.66 11.65 -20.30
CA VAL A 127 9.80 10.44 -21.14
C VAL A 127 8.42 9.81 -21.33
N GLU A 128 8.07 9.49 -22.57
CA GLU A 128 6.92 8.67 -22.94
C GLU A 128 7.45 7.33 -23.48
N LEU A 129 7.07 6.23 -22.83
CA LEU A 129 7.50 4.90 -23.23
C LEU A 129 6.55 4.32 -24.28
N ASP A 130 7.09 3.89 -25.41
CA ASP A 130 6.33 3.21 -26.47
C ASP A 130 6.03 1.74 -26.11
N GLU A 131 6.91 1.10 -25.31
CA GLU A 131 6.78 -0.29 -24.88
C GLU A 131 6.60 -0.37 -23.35
N PRO A 132 5.84 -1.38 -22.87
CA PRO A 132 5.64 -1.55 -21.44
C PRO A 132 6.91 -2.06 -20.72
N ILE A 133 7.07 -1.64 -19.47
CA ILE A 133 7.96 -2.31 -18.52
C ILE A 133 7.26 -3.60 -18.09
N VAL A 134 7.89 -4.75 -18.27
CA VAL A 134 7.36 -6.04 -17.85
C VAL A 134 8.22 -6.62 -16.74
N VAL A 135 7.63 -6.77 -15.55
CA VAL A 135 8.23 -7.46 -14.41
C VAL A 135 7.60 -8.84 -14.31
N ARG A 136 8.37 -9.87 -14.58
CA ARG A 136 7.93 -11.25 -14.41
C ARG A 136 8.45 -11.80 -13.09
N LEU A 137 7.54 -12.26 -12.26
CA LEU A 137 7.79 -12.91 -10.98
C LEU A 137 7.42 -14.38 -11.12
N THR A 138 8.42 -15.27 -11.06
CA THR A 138 8.22 -16.71 -11.18
C THR A 138 8.58 -17.39 -9.87
N GLY A 139 7.56 -17.98 -9.22
CA GLY A 139 7.74 -18.76 -8.00
C GLY A 139 8.11 -20.22 -8.28
N THR A 140 8.98 -20.79 -7.44
CA THR A 140 9.44 -22.20 -7.55
C THR A 140 9.10 -23.03 -6.31
N GLY A 141 8.17 -22.54 -5.48
CA GLY A 141 7.76 -23.13 -4.20
C GLY A 141 8.37 -22.40 -3.00
N GLY A 142 7.77 -22.62 -1.81
CA GLY A 142 8.25 -22.01 -0.56
C GLY A 142 7.82 -20.58 -0.33
N LEU A 143 8.36 -19.96 0.72
CA LEU A 143 8.02 -18.59 1.16
C LEU A 143 8.90 -17.56 0.45
N ALA A 144 8.29 -16.49 -0.05
CA ALA A 144 9.00 -15.34 -0.64
C ALA A 144 8.36 -14.02 -0.23
N HIS A 145 9.19 -13.01 -0.05
CA HIS A 145 8.79 -11.63 0.22
C HIS A 145 9.30 -10.73 -0.90
N ALA A 146 8.56 -9.67 -1.21
CA ALA A 146 9.02 -8.65 -2.14
C ALA A 146 8.44 -7.28 -1.78
N HIS A 147 9.21 -6.25 -2.06
CA HIS A 147 8.74 -4.87 -2.11
C HIS A 147 9.26 -4.25 -3.41
N VAL A 148 8.37 -3.71 -4.24
CA VAL A 148 8.75 -3.04 -5.48
C VAL A 148 8.28 -1.59 -5.44
N VAL A 149 9.13 -0.68 -5.92
CA VAL A 149 8.81 0.74 -6.07
C VAL A 149 8.73 1.06 -7.56
N ILE A 150 7.62 1.67 -7.97
CA ILE A 150 7.37 2.12 -9.34
C ILE A 150 7.20 3.63 -9.28
N GLU A 151 8.02 4.37 -9.99
CA GLU A 151 7.97 5.82 -10.01
C GLU A 151 7.90 6.36 -11.43
N ALA A 152 6.84 7.12 -11.72
CA ALA A 152 6.71 7.94 -12.92
C ALA A 152 7.06 9.38 -12.57
N GLN A 153 8.20 9.88 -13.09
CA GLN A 153 8.69 11.23 -12.85
C GLN A 153 7.81 12.28 -13.57
N PRO A 154 7.93 13.59 -13.27
CA PRO A 154 7.04 14.60 -13.82
C PRO A 154 6.91 14.55 -15.35
N ASN A 155 5.66 14.66 -15.84
CA ASN A 155 5.29 14.63 -17.26
C ASN A 155 5.73 13.36 -18.00
N SER A 156 6.01 12.27 -17.31
CA SER A 156 6.31 10.98 -17.94
C SER A 156 5.04 10.18 -18.23
N ARG A 157 5.12 9.25 -19.19
CA ARG A 157 4.04 8.33 -19.51
C ARG A 157 4.56 6.92 -19.71
N GLY A 158 3.83 5.91 -19.21
CA GLY A 158 4.18 4.52 -19.47
C GLY A 158 3.24 3.52 -18.86
N THR A 159 3.50 2.25 -19.21
CA THR A 159 2.76 1.09 -18.68
C THR A 159 3.72 0.14 -17.98
N VAL A 160 3.35 -0.32 -16.80
CA VAL A 160 4.06 -1.37 -16.07
C VAL A 160 3.17 -2.60 -15.94
N VAL A 161 3.69 -3.75 -16.31
CA VAL A 161 3.00 -5.05 -16.20
C VAL A 161 3.72 -5.90 -15.17
N LEU A 162 3.09 -6.17 -14.04
CA LEU A 162 3.52 -7.14 -13.04
C LEU A 162 2.91 -8.49 -13.40
N ARG A 163 3.71 -9.44 -13.85
CA ARG A 163 3.26 -10.76 -14.25
C ARG A 163 3.74 -11.80 -13.26
N HIS A 164 2.80 -12.48 -12.63
CA HIS A 164 3.05 -13.48 -11.61
C HIS A 164 2.73 -14.88 -12.14
N GLU A 165 3.63 -15.85 -11.94
CA GLU A 165 3.46 -17.23 -12.41
C GLU A 165 4.22 -18.24 -11.53
N GLY A 166 3.82 -19.53 -11.62
CA GLY A 166 4.40 -20.62 -10.86
C GLY A 166 3.79 -20.79 -9.46
N SER A 167 4.44 -21.56 -8.59
CA SER A 167 3.98 -21.90 -7.25
C SER A 167 4.83 -21.18 -6.19
N VAL A 168 4.19 -20.54 -5.21
CA VAL A 168 4.88 -19.80 -4.12
C VAL A 168 3.91 -19.40 -3.03
N GLN A 169 4.42 -19.23 -1.82
CA GLN A 169 3.77 -18.51 -0.72
C GLN A 169 4.36 -17.10 -0.68
N HIS A 170 3.65 -16.11 -1.23
CA HIS A 170 4.22 -14.80 -1.55
C HIS A 170 3.50 -13.66 -0.86
N ALA A 171 4.25 -12.86 -0.08
CA ALA A 171 3.80 -11.57 0.42
C ALA A 171 4.51 -10.46 -0.37
N GLN A 172 3.75 -9.54 -0.98
CA GLN A 172 4.26 -8.51 -1.87
C GLN A 172 3.76 -7.13 -1.51
N ASN A 173 4.66 -6.15 -1.51
CA ASN A 173 4.33 -4.73 -1.47
C ASN A 173 4.62 -4.08 -2.82
N VAL A 174 3.71 -3.22 -3.27
CA VAL A 174 3.89 -2.39 -4.46
C VAL A 174 3.63 -0.94 -4.09
N GLU A 175 4.69 -0.15 -4.09
CA GLU A 175 4.62 1.30 -3.88
C GLU A 175 4.65 2.01 -5.23
N ILE A 176 3.64 2.84 -5.51
CA ILE A 176 3.46 3.52 -6.79
C ILE A 176 3.46 5.02 -6.55
N LEU A 177 4.37 5.71 -7.23
CA LEU A 177 4.53 7.16 -7.14
C LEU A 177 4.36 7.78 -8.52
N VAL A 178 3.27 8.53 -8.70
CA VAL A 178 2.97 9.23 -9.94
C VAL A 178 3.15 10.72 -9.68
N ARG A 179 4.21 11.29 -10.25
CA ARG A 179 4.59 12.69 -10.04
C ARG A 179 3.76 13.64 -10.90
N ASP A 180 3.92 14.94 -10.68
CA ASP A 180 3.14 16.00 -11.36
C ASP A 180 3.06 15.79 -12.87
N GLY A 181 1.84 15.76 -13.40
CA GLY A 181 1.59 15.61 -14.84
C GLY A 181 1.95 14.24 -15.45
N ALA A 182 2.36 13.26 -14.64
CA ALA A 182 2.67 11.93 -15.14
C ALA A 182 1.40 11.09 -15.38
N ASP A 183 1.47 10.16 -16.34
CA ASP A 183 0.40 9.21 -16.69
C ASP A 183 0.94 7.78 -16.66
N LEU A 184 0.53 7.01 -15.66
CA LEU A 184 1.03 5.66 -15.41
C LEU A 184 -0.11 4.63 -15.38
N THR A 185 0.00 3.63 -16.23
CA THR A 185 -0.85 2.44 -16.18
C THR A 185 -0.10 1.29 -15.51
N VAL A 186 -0.66 0.71 -14.45
CA VAL A 186 -0.11 -0.48 -13.80
C VAL A 186 -1.08 -1.65 -13.96
N VAL A 187 -0.60 -2.75 -14.55
CA VAL A 187 -1.37 -3.96 -14.79
C VAL A 187 -0.77 -5.11 -13.98
N SER A 188 -1.57 -5.74 -13.13
CA SER A 188 -1.17 -6.96 -12.40
C SER A 188 -1.85 -8.17 -13.01
N VAL A 189 -1.03 -9.11 -13.52
CA VAL A 189 -1.49 -10.36 -14.13
C VAL A 189 -1.14 -11.52 -13.20
N GLN A 190 -2.17 -12.21 -12.73
CA GLN A 190 -2.04 -13.34 -11.80
C GLN A 190 -2.23 -14.64 -12.56
N ARG A 191 -1.14 -15.39 -12.77
CA ARG A 191 -1.12 -16.72 -13.43
C ARG A 191 -0.41 -17.74 -12.55
N TRP A 192 -0.66 -17.65 -11.26
CA TRP A 192 -0.14 -18.58 -10.28
C TRP A 192 -0.69 -20.00 -10.50
N ASP A 193 0.07 -20.99 -10.07
CA ASP A 193 -0.41 -22.37 -9.96
C ASP A 193 -1.44 -22.48 -8.81
N ASP A 194 -2.26 -23.53 -8.81
CA ASP A 194 -3.40 -23.69 -7.88
C ASP A 194 -3.00 -23.79 -6.41
N ASP A 195 -1.77 -24.21 -6.12
CA ASP A 195 -1.20 -24.32 -4.79
C ASP A 195 -0.55 -23.04 -4.29
N ALA A 196 -0.40 -22.03 -5.13
CA ALA A 196 0.18 -20.77 -4.73
C ALA A 196 -0.71 -20.00 -3.75
N VAL A 197 -0.05 -19.26 -2.87
CA VAL A 197 -0.69 -18.35 -1.92
C VAL A 197 -0.06 -16.97 -2.09
N HIS A 198 -0.87 -15.97 -2.42
CA HIS A 198 -0.37 -14.62 -2.66
C HIS A 198 -1.20 -13.58 -1.88
N ALA A 199 -0.53 -12.77 -1.08
CA ALA A 199 -1.07 -11.55 -0.49
C ALA A 199 -0.27 -10.35 -0.98
N SER A 200 -0.95 -9.31 -1.48
CA SER A 200 -0.30 -8.13 -2.02
C SER A 200 -0.93 -6.84 -1.50
N SER A 201 -0.08 -5.91 -1.07
CA SER A 201 -0.48 -4.55 -0.68
C SER A 201 0.02 -3.56 -1.73
N HIS A 202 -0.92 -2.91 -2.43
CA HIS A 202 -0.61 -1.87 -3.41
C HIS A 202 -1.03 -0.52 -2.86
N GLN A 203 -0.08 0.41 -2.77
CA GLN A 203 -0.36 1.79 -2.35
C GLN A 203 0.16 2.76 -3.39
N ALA A 204 -0.69 3.67 -3.81
CA ALA A 204 -0.39 4.65 -4.85
C ALA A 204 -0.58 6.07 -4.35
N ARG A 205 0.39 6.92 -4.63
CA ARG A 205 0.31 8.37 -4.50
C ARG A 205 0.34 8.99 -5.88
N VAL A 206 -0.64 9.84 -6.15
CA VAL A 206 -0.74 10.61 -7.39
C VAL A 206 -0.65 12.08 -7.02
N ASP A 207 0.40 12.74 -7.50
CA ASP A 207 0.58 14.19 -7.36
C ASP A 207 -0.31 14.92 -8.40
N ARG A 208 -0.17 16.21 -8.63
CA ARG A 208 -1.06 17.00 -9.48
C ARG A 208 -0.83 16.80 -10.97
#